data_a2ab213e9ced2c7274c085d8bc73233c
#
_entry.id   a2ab213e9ced2c7274c085d8bc73233c
#
_cell.length_a   1.000
_cell.length_b   1.000
_cell.length_c   1.000
_cell.angle_alpha   90.00
_cell.angle_beta   90.00
_cell.angle_gamma   90.00
#
_symmetry.space_group_name_H-M   'P 1'
#
loop_
_entity.id
_entity.type
_entity.pdbx_description
1 polymer ?
#
loop_
_entity_poly.entity_id
_entity_poly.type
_entity_poly.pdbx_seq_one_letter_code
_entity_poly.pdbx_strand_id
1 'polypeptide(L)'
;MMRVLSISVGFIAVTAFPSSAQQIDCANAMTQTAMNQCAYEDWQTQDALLNAAYAAAIEALKDWDAALPAAQRGGVAALRDAQRAWITFRDKACEAEGYAMKGGSAEPLLVNSCKARLTEDRAGQLWQMVEVNDQDGG
;
A
#
# COMPACT_ATOMS: atom_id res chain seq x y z
N MET A 1 14.63 49.86 -53.58
CA MET A 1 13.32 49.15 -53.39
C MET A 1 13.64 47.84 -52.75
N MET A 2 13.47 47.75 -51.38
CA MET A 2 13.70 46.53 -50.57
C MET A 2 12.34 45.91 -50.26
N ARG A 3 12.08 44.70 -50.74
CA ARG A 3 10.89 43.95 -50.45
C ARG A 3 11.15 43.13 -49.13
N VAL A 4 10.41 43.45 -48.11
CA VAL A 4 10.42 42.71 -46.84
C VAL A 4 9.47 41.52 -47.01
N LEU A 5 10.00 40.28 -46.93
CA LEU A 5 9.21 39.04 -46.86
C LEU A 5 8.80 38.82 -45.42
N SER A 6 7.50 38.89 -45.12
CA SER A 6 6.93 38.51 -43.84
C SER A 6 6.73 36.99 -43.81
N ILE A 7 7.46 36.31 -42.92
CA ILE A 7 7.27 34.87 -42.65
C ILE A 7 6.27 34.75 -41.50
N SER A 8 5.07 34.27 -41.82
CA SER A 8 4.06 33.93 -40.81
C SER A 8 4.36 32.56 -40.22
N VAL A 9 4.76 32.53 -38.94
CA VAL A 9 4.94 31.28 -38.17
C VAL A 9 3.57 30.87 -37.66
N GLY A 10 3.01 29.77 -38.22
CA GLY A 10 1.78 29.18 -37.77
C GLY A 10 2.03 28.40 -36.47
N PHE A 11 1.39 28.80 -35.36
CA PHE A 11 1.38 28.06 -34.10
C PHE A 11 0.41 26.88 -34.22
N ILE A 12 0.91 25.65 -34.24
CA ILE A 12 0.09 24.44 -34.16
C ILE A 12 -0.17 24.19 -32.67
N ALA A 13 -1.38 24.45 -32.22
CA ALA A 13 -1.85 24.10 -30.88
C ALA A 13 -2.05 22.58 -30.81
N VAL A 14 -1.14 21.87 -30.14
CA VAL A 14 -1.33 20.45 -29.78
C VAL A 14 -2.30 20.38 -28.63
N THR A 15 -3.55 19.99 -28.91
CA THR A 15 -4.55 19.68 -27.88
C THR A 15 -4.22 18.32 -27.26
N ALA A 16 -3.64 18.31 -26.06
CA ALA A 16 -3.50 17.10 -25.27
C ALA A 16 -4.90 16.68 -24.76
N PHE A 17 -5.44 15.58 -25.32
CA PHE A 17 -6.62 14.95 -24.75
C PHE A 17 -6.23 14.29 -23.44
N PRO A 18 -6.96 14.51 -22.31
CA PRO A 18 -6.74 13.73 -21.09
C PRO A 18 -7.06 12.27 -21.42
N SER A 19 -6.07 11.40 -21.38
CA SER A 19 -6.27 9.95 -21.40
C SER A 19 -6.99 9.58 -20.10
N SER A 20 -8.30 9.43 -20.14
CA SER A 20 -9.06 8.86 -19.04
C SER A 20 -8.65 7.39 -18.96
N ALA A 21 -7.82 7.05 -17.99
CA ALA A 21 -7.55 5.66 -17.65
C ALA A 21 -8.91 5.03 -17.33
N GLN A 22 -9.31 4.03 -18.10
CA GLN A 22 -10.58 3.34 -17.94
C GLN A 22 -10.56 2.63 -16.59
N GLN A 23 -11.35 3.13 -15.63
CA GLN A 23 -11.44 2.55 -14.30
C GLN A 23 -12.02 1.14 -14.42
N ILE A 24 -11.28 0.14 -13.93
CA ILE A 24 -11.71 -1.26 -13.98
C ILE A 24 -12.81 -1.46 -12.93
N ASP A 25 -13.93 -2.06 -13.36
CA ASP A 25 -14.98 -2.49 -12.44
C ASP A 25 -14.56 -3.81 -11.76
N CYS A 26 -14.02 -3.71 -10.54
CA CYS A 26 -13.54 -4.85 -9.78
C CYS A 26 -14.67 -5.78 -9.29
N ALA A 27 -15.90 -5.29 -9.20
CA ALA A 27 -17.03 -6.14 -8.84
C ALA A 27 -17.40 -7.13 -9.97
N ASN A 28 -17.03 -6.79 -11.23
CA ASN A 28 -17.33 -7.58 -12.41
C ASN A 28 -16.07 -7.89 -13.25
N ALA A 29 -14.91 -8.04 -12.60
CA ALA A 29 -13.66 -8.35 -13.29
C ALA A 29 -13.67 -9.77 -13.87
N MET A 30 -13.83 -9.90 -15.21
CA MET A 30 -13.99 -11.18 -15.91
C MET A 30 -12.74 -11.60 -16.68
N THR A 31 -11.75 -10.74 -16.85
CA THR A 31 -10.49 -11.08 -17.51
C THR A 31 -9.37 -11.24 -16.52
N GLN A 32 -8.37 -12.10 -16.84
CA GLN A 32 -7.21 -12.27 -15.96
C GLN A 32 -6.49 -10.97 -15.69
N THR A 33 -6.35 -10.10 -16.69
CA THR A 33 -5.73 -8.78 -16.54
C THR A 33 -6.50 -7.90 -15.56
N ALA A 34 -7.84 -7.85 -15.67
CA ALA A 34 -8.68 -7.09 -14.75
C ALA A 34 -8.61 -7.65 -13.33
N MET A 35 -8.65 -8.97 -13.15
CA MET A 35 -8.51 -9.61 -11.84
C MET A 35 -7.14 -9.32 -11.19
N ASN A 36 -6.06 -9.38 -11.96
CA ASN A 36 -4.72 -9.05 -11.48
C ASN A 36 -4.64 -7.58 -11.00
N GLN A 37 -5.22 -6.67 -11.79
CA GLN A 37 -5.25 -5.25 -11.44
C GLN A 37 -6.06 -5.00 -10.17
N CYS A 38 -7.25 -5.60 -10.06
CA CYS A 38 -8.09 -5.46 -8.87
C CYS A 38 -7.41 -6.01 -7.60
N ALA A 39 -6.73 -7.15 -7.69
CA ALA A 39 -5.97 -7.69 -6.56
C ALA A 39 -4.79 -6.78 -6.16
N TYR A 40 -4.15 -6.13 -7.14
CA TYR A 40 -3.10 -5.15 -6.87
C TYR A 40 -3.66 -3.89 -6.18
N GLU A 41 -4.80 -3.35 -6.66
CA GLU A 41 -5.45 -2.17 -6.08
C GLU A 41 -5.98 -2.45 -4.66
N ASP A 42 -6.52 -3.64 -4.40
CA ASP A 42 -6.90 -4.07 -3.07
C ASP A 42 -5.69 -4.10 -2.14
N TRP A 43 -4.59 -4.74 -2.54
CA TRP A 43 -3.36 -4.70 -1.74
C TRP A 43 -2.88 -3.28 -1.44
N GLN A 44 -2.91 -2.35 -2.43
CA GLN A 44 -2.53 -0.95 -2.19
C GLN A 44 -3.46 -0.27 -1.17
N THR A 45 -4.75 -0.59 -1.21
CA THR A 45 -5.74 -0.09 -0.24
C THR A 45 -5.44 -0.60 1.17
N GLN A 46 -5.18 -1.91 1.31
CA GLN A 46 -4.83 -2.50 2.61
C GLN A 46 -3.48 -1.97 3.13
N ASP A 47 -2.51 -1.71 2.25
CA ASP A 47 -1.22 -1.13 2.64
C ASP A 47 -1.37 0.30 3.18
N ALA A 48 -2.26 1.11 2.61
CA ALA A 48 -2.59 2.43 3.15
C ALA A 48 -3.24 2.35 4.54
N LEU A 49 -4.15 1.40 4.75
CA LEU A 49 -4.78 1.15 6.06
C LEU A 49 -3.75 0.64 7.09
N LEU A 50 -2.85 -0.24 6.69
CA LEU A 50 -1.74 -0.71 7.52
C LEU A 50 -0.83 0.44 7.97
N ASN A 51 -0.49 1.35 7.05
CA ASN A 51 0.36 2.50 7.38
C ASN A 51 -0.31 3.42 8.40
N ALA A 52 -1.63 3.62 8.32
CA ALA A 52 -2.39 4.38 9.31
C ALA A 52 -2.39 3.67 10.68
N ALA A 53 -2.65 2.36 10.71
CA ALA A 53 -2.62 1.56 11.95
C ALA A 53 -1.22 1.55 12.59
N TYR A 54 -0.16 1.43 11.78
CA TYR A 54 1.21 1.49 12.24
C TYR A 54 1.57 2.83 12.86
N ALA A 55 1.15 3.95 12.25
CA ALA A 55 1.37 5.28 12.80
C ALA A 55 0.68 5.44 14.18
N ALA A 56 -0.57 5.00 14.30
CA ALA A 56 -1.30 5.03 15.56
C ALA A 56 -0.64 4.15 16.65
N ALA A 57 -0.21 2.94 16.30
CA ALA A 57 0.49 2.04 17.24
C ALA A 57 1.84 2.61 17.70
N ILE A 58 2.58 3.33 16.85
CA ILE A 58 3.80 4.04 17.23
C ILE A 58 3.51 5.13 18.26
N GLU A 59 2.44 5.90 18.11
CA GLU A 59 2.07 6.92 19.09
C GLU A 59 1.67 6.28 20.43
N ALA A 60 0.83 5.24 20.43
CA ALA A 60 0.46 4.51 21.63
C ALA A 60 1.71 3.98 22.39
N LEU A 61 2.69 3.42 21.66
CA LEU A 61 3.93 2.93 22.27
C LEU A 61 4.84 4.05 22.78
N LYS A 62 4.81 5.24 22.20
CA LYS A 62 5.50 6.40 22.77
C LYS A 62 4.94 6.80 24.12
N ASP A 63 3.61 6.77 24.27
CA ASP A 63 2.95 7.09 25.53
C ASP A 63 3.28 6.04 26.61
N TRP A 64 3.26 4.76 26.27
CA TRP A 64 3.71 3.69 27.17
C TRP A 64 5.17 3.82 27.56
N ASP A 65 6.05 4.04 26.60
CA ASP A 65 7.48 4.25 26.87
C ASP A 65 7.71 5.48 27.78
N ALA A 66 6.92 6.57 27.61
CA ALA A 66 7.03 7.77 28.44
C ALA A 66 6.64 7.48 29.92
N ALA A 67 5.67 6.60 30.16
CA ALA A 67 5.22 6.21 31.49
C ALA A 67 6.18 5.24 32.19
N LEU A 68 7.08 4.57 31.46
CA LEU A 68 8.03 3.59 32.00
C LEU A 68 9.34 4.23 32.49
N PRO A 69 10.02 3.61 33.49
CA PRO A 69 11.41 3.92 33.79
C PRO A 69 12.32 3.78 32.57
N ALA A 70 13.32 4.61 32.44
CA ALA A 70 14.20 4.65 31.24
C ALA A 70 14.79 3.28 30.84
N ALA A 71 15.12 2.44 31.83
CA ALA A 71 15.69 1.10 31.59
C ALA A 71 14.66 0.08 31.05
N GLN A 72 13.38 0.41 31.05
CA GLN A 72 12.28 -0.46 30.57
C GLN A 72 11.66 0.01 29.25
N ARG A 73 12.11 1.16 28.74
CA ARG A 73 11.64 1.72 27.46
C ARG A 73 12.20 0.94 26.28
N GLY A 74 11.45 0.91 25.18
CA GLY A 74 11.91 0.25 23.96
C GLY A 74 10.75 -0.26 23.06
N GLY A 75 9.50 0.04 23.40
CA GLY A 75 8.32 -0.40 22.67
C GLY A 75 8.33 0.08 21.21
N VAL A 76 8.68 1.34 20.97
CA VAL A 76 8.78 1.90 19.62
C VAL A 76 9.83 1.19 18.78
N ALA A 77 11.01 0.87 19.36
CA ALA A 77 12.07 0.15 18.64
C ALA A 77 11.62 -1.29 18.32
N ALA A 78 11.02 -1.98 19.29
CA ALA A 78 10.51 -3.34 19.12
C ALA A 78 9.45 -3.41 18.01
N LEU A 79 8.50 -2.45 17.96
CA LEU A 79 7.50 -2.43 16.89
C LEU A 79 8.11 -2.17 15.51
N ARG A 80 9.09 -1.27 15.41
CA ARG A 80 9.80 -1.02 14.13
C ARG A 80 10.49 -2.28 13.61
N ASP A 81 11.17 -3.01 14.47
CA ASP A 81 11.89 -4.24 14.10
C ASP A 81 10.90 -5.34 13.73
N ALA A 82 9.80 -5.49 14.49
CA ALA A 82 8.72 -6.41 14.18
C ALA A 82 8.08 -6.11 12.82
N GLN A 83 7.81 -4.83 12.51
CA GLN A 83 7.21 -4.45 11.24
C GLN A 83 8.13 -4.70 10.05
N ARG A 84 9.43 -4.47 10.17
CA ARG A 84 10.41 -4.81 9.13
C ARG A 84 10.48 -6.30 8.86
N ALA A 85 10.53 -7.11 9.92
CA ALA A 85 10.52 -8.57 9.81
C ALA A 85 9.22 -9.08 9.19
N TRP A 86 8.08 -8.49 9.58
CA TRP A 86 6.78 -8.83 9.05
C TRP A 86 6.64 -8.53 7.54
N ILE A 87 7.13 -7.37 7.06
CA ILE A 87 7.12 -7.05 5.62
C ILE A 87 7.88 -8.11 4.83
N THR A 88 9.06 -8.51 5.32
CA THR A 88 9.87 -9.55 4.69
C THR A 88 9.13 -10.89 4.68
N PHE A 89 8.48 -11.26 5.79
CA PHE A 89 7.67 -12.47 5.88
C PHE A 89 6.50 -12.43 4.89
N ARG A 90 5.71 -11.33 4.87
CA ARG A 90 4.58 -11.16 3.95
C ARG A 90 5.00 -11.40 2.51
N ASP A 91 6.04 -10.71 2.08
CA ASP A 91 6.48 -10.76 0.68
C ASP A 91 6.95 -12.16 0.29
N LYS A 92 7.69 -12.85 1.17
CA LYS A 92 8.15 -14.22 0.94
C LYS A 92 7.04 -15.25 1.02
N ALA A 93 6.12 -15.11 1.97
CA ALA A 93 4.97 -16.00 2.09
C ALA A 93 4.07 -15.93 0.84
N CYS A 94 3.81 -14.71 0.34
CA CYS A 94 2.99 -14.52 -0.85
C CYS A 94 3.69 -14.92 -2.16
N GLU A 95 5.02 -14.76 -2.24
CA GLU A 95 5.81 -15.35 -3.33
C GLU A 95 5.65 -16.89 -3.36
N ALA A 96 5.71 -17.52 -2.18
CA ALA A 96 5.51 -18.97 -2.08
C ALA A 96 4.09 -19.41 -2.43
N GLU A 97 3.06 -18.68 -1.99
CA GLU A 97 1.65 -18.96 -2.35
C GLU A 97 1.42 -18.81 -3.86
N GLY A 98 2.01 -17.79 -4.49
CA GLY A 98 1.94 -17.55 -5.93
C GLY A 98 2.61 -18.65 -6.78
N TYR A 99 3.46 -19.47 -6.16
CA TYR A 99 4.20 -20.54 -6.85
C TYR A 99 3.29 -21.58 -7.51
N ALA A 100 2.05 -21.74 -7.02
CA ALA A 100 1.04 -22.61 -7.63
C ALA A 100 0.71 -22.24 -9.09
N MET A 101 0.92 -20.97 -9.47
CA MET A 101 0.70 -20.42 -10.82
C MET A 101 1.98 -19.85 -11.43
N LYS A 102 3.15 -20.32 -11.01
CA LYS A 102 4.47 -19.80 -11.39
C LYS A 102 4.65 -19.70 -12.90
N GLY A 103 4.96 -18.48 -13.39
CA GLY A 103 5.12 -18.19 -14.82
C GLY A 103 3.81 -18.08 -15.60
N GLY A 104 2.66 -18.30 -14.97
CA GLY A 104 1.34 -18.15 -15.58
C GLY A 104 0.74 -16.75 -15.38
N SER A 105 -0.26 -16.41 -16.19
CA SER A 105 -0.95 -15.11 -16.11
C SER A 105 -1.72 -14.86 -14.81
N ALA A 106 -2.02 -15.91 -14.04
CA ALA A 106 -2.70 -15.86 -12.74
C ALA A 106 -1.74 -15.71 -11.55
N GLU A 107 -0.42 -15.83 -11.72
CA GLU A 107 0.55 -15.66 -10.62
C GLU A 107 0.39 -14.29 -9.92
N PRO A 108 0.28 -13.15 -10.63
CA PRO A 108 0.09 -11.85 -9.97
C PRO A 108 -1.20 -11.75 -9.14
N LEU A 109 -2.29 -12.42 -9.58
CA LEU A 109 -3.53 -12.47 -8.81
C LEU A 109 -3.32 -13.11 -7.45
N LEU A 110 -2.70 -14.30 -7.40
CA LEU A 110 -2.46 -15.02 -6.15
C LEU A 110 -1.52 -14.25 -5.23
N VAL A 111 -0.42 -13.73 -5.76
CA VAL A 111 0.57 -12.95 -4.97
C VAL A 111 -0.07 -11.70 -4.36
N ASN A 112 -0.82 -10.92 -5.14
CA ASN A 112 -1.40 -9.67 -4.65
C ASN A 112 -2.58 -9.91 -3.70
N SER A 113 -3.43 -10.91 -3.96
CA SER A 113 -4.51 -11.29 -3.03
C SER A 113 -3.98 -11.78 -1.68
N CYS A 114 -2.89 -12.57 -1.69
CA CYS A 114 -2.21 -12.96 -0.46
C CYS A 114 -1.66 -11.75 0.30
N LYS A 115 -1.01 -10.82 -0.41
CA LYS A 115 -0.49 -9.58 0.21
C LYS A 115 -1.61 -8.73 0.80
N ALA A 116 -2.73 -8.57 0.09
CA ALA A 116 -3.88 -7.83 0.60
C ALA A 116 -4.37 -8.43 1.92
N ARG A 117 -4.65 -9.73 1.95
CA ARG A 117 -5.13 -10.46 3.13
C ARG A 117 -4.16 -10.34 4.32
N LEU A 118 -2.87 -10.63 4.12
CA LEU A 118 -1.90 -10.53 5.22
C LEU A 118 -1.72 -9.09 5.71
N THR A 119 -1.85 -8.10 4.82
CA THR A 119 -1.74 -6.69 5.17
C THR A 119 -2.95 -6.22 5.99
N GLU A 120 -4.18 -6.65 5.63
CA GLU A 120 -5.40 -6.43 6.39
C GLU A 120 -5.30 -7.03 7.80
N ASP A 121 -4.89 -8.30 7.90
CA ASP A 121 -4.71 -8.98 9.19
C ASP A 121 -3.71 -8.21 10.09
N ARG A 122 -2.62 -7.72 9.49
CA ARG A 122 -1.61 -6.95 10.25
C ARG A 122 -2.12 -5.61 10.71
N ALA A 123 -2.89 -4.90 9.89
CA ALA A 123 -3.53 -3.65 10.28
C ALA A 123 -4.45 -3.86 11.49
N GLY A 124 -5.27 -4.92 11.48
CA GLY A 124 -6.11 -5.31 12.62
C GLY A 124 -5.31 -5.56 13.89
N GLN A 125 -4.19 -6.31 13.82
CA GLN A 125 -3.31 -6.54 14.97
C GLN A 125 -2.73 -5.24 15.54
N LEU A 126 -2.38 -4.27 14.70
CA LEU A 126 -1.84 -2.99 15.16
C LEU A 126 -2.92 -2.13 15.82
N TRP A 127 -4.16 -2.14 15.31
CA TRP A 127 -5.29 -1.45 15.95
C TRP A 127 -5.62 -2.03 17.32
N GLN A 128 -5.52 -3.34 17.52
CA GLN A 128 -5.69 -3.97 18.85
C GLN A 128 -4.70 -3.42 19.88
N MET A 129 -3.46 -3.12 19.49
CA MET A 129 -2.48 -2.49 20.40
C MET A 129 -2.91 -1.08 20.82
N VAL A 130 -3.54 -0.31 19.91
CA VAL A 130 -4.06 1.04 20.21
C VAL A 130 -5.23 0.97 21.18
N GLU A 131 -6.19 0.04 20.96
CA GLU A 131 -7.37 -0.15 21.79
C GLU A 131 -7.03 -0.51 23.25
N VAL A 132 -6.00 -1.35 23.46
CA VAL A 132 -5.51 -1.69 24.81
C VAL A 132 -4.99 -0.45 25.53
N ASN A 133 -4.27 0.43 24.83
CA ASN A 133 -3.76 1.68 25.40
C ASN A 133 -4.89 2.61 25.87
N ASP A 134 -5.96 2.72 25.07
CA ASP A 134 -7.11 3.57 25.41
C ASP A 134 -7.88 3.10 26.64
N GLN A 135 -7.88 1.77 26.90
CA GLN A 135 -8.58 1.18 28.04
C GLN A 135 -7.81 1.33 29.37
N ASP A 136 -6.48 1.35 29.32
CA ASP A 136 -5.62 1.44 30.51
C ASP A 136 -5.31 2.89 30.92
N GLY A 137 -5.63 3.88 30.07
CA GLY A 137 -5.35 5.30 30.27
C GLY A 137 -6.53 6.13 30.84
N GLY A 138 -7.66 5.50 31.21
CA GLY A 138 -8.87 6.17 31.71
C GLY A 138 -8.99 6.19 33.23
#